data_d925be8e4f78ce26ddf7f4bba70da7c8
#
_entry.id   d925be8e4f78ce26ddf7f4bba70da7c8
#
_cell.length_a   1.000
_cell.length_b   1.000
_cell.length_c   1.000
_cell.angle_alpha   90.00
_cell.angle_beta   90.00
_cell.angle_gamma   90.00
#
_symmetry.space_group_name_H-M   'P 1'
#
loop_
_entity.id
_entity.type
_entity.pdbx_description
1 polymer ?
#
loop_
_entity_poly.entity_id
_entity_poly.type
_entity_poly.pdbx_seq_one_letter_code
_entity_poly.pdbx_strand_id
1 'polypeptide(L)'
;MKKLLVVLVALFTVNAVSAQVNNAGLRFNGGIEVVGQYDLSKTNYIEGRLGLGGGINLTGIYNWHLKDFNWTPQYGKWFFDAGVGASVGFTQPTSISVLGSAKLGFKFKSAPVSVIWDVCPIINLSPAFNSGFGGGVSIVYHF
;
A
#
# COMPACT_ATOMS: atom_id res chain seq x y z
N MET A 1 21.56 -10.52 12.05
CA MET A 1 21.90 -10.16 10.67
C MET A 1 20.69 -9.90 9.77
N LYS A 2 19.67 -10.76 9.81
CA LYS A 2 18.44 -10.53 9.01
C LYS A 2 17.72 -9.22 9.37
N LYS A 3 17.68 -8.86 10.64
CA LYS A 3 17.07 -7.60 11.11
C LYS A 3 17.85 -6.37 10.64
N LEU A 4 19.17 -6.45 10.59
CA LEU A 4 20.02 -5.37 10.09
C LEU A 4 19.83 -5.16 8.59
N LEU A 5 19.72 -6.26 7.83
CA LEU A 5 19.46 -6.22 6.39
C LEU A 5 18.11 -5.56 6.10
N VAL A 6 17.07 -5.89 6.86
CA VAL A 6 15.74 -5.30 6.74
C VAL A 6 15.78 -3.80 7.02
N VAL A 7 16.48 -3.37 8.06
CA VAL A 7 16.63 -1.94 8.39
C VAL A 7 17.41 -1.22 7.29
N LEU A 8 18.47 -1.83 6.77
CA LEU A 8 19.25 -1.26 5.66
C LEU A 8 18.41 -1.14 4.38
N VAL A 9 17.64 -2.17 4.02
CA VAL A 9 16.75 -2.13 2.86
C VAL A 9 15.67 -1.08 3.05
N ALA A 10 15.09 -0.97 4.24
CA ALA A 10 14.10 0.05 4.57
C ALA A 10 14.70 1.47 4.47
N LEU A 11 15.89 1.68 5.01
CA LEU A 11 16.59 2.96 4.91
C LEU A 11 16.97 3.31 3.47
N PHE A 12 17.40 2.31 2.68
CA PHE A 12 17.75 2.50 1.28
C PHE A 12 16.55 2.84 0.43
N THR A 13 15.41 2.15 0.66
CA THR A 13 14.16 2.45 -0.01
C THR A 13 13.62 3.84 0.38
N VAL A 14 13.72 4.24 1.63
CA VAL A 14 13.31 5.58 2.07
C VAL A 14 14.14 6.66 1.40
N ASN A 15 15.43 6.49 1.27
CA ASN A 15 16.31 7.49 0.62
C ASN A 15 16.17 7.51 -0.90
N ALA A 16 16.04 6.36 -1.55
CA ALA A 16 15.86 6.28 -3.01
C ALA A 16 14.48 6.75 -3.45
N VAL A 17 13.49 6.56 -2.62
CA VAL A 17 12.08 6.80 -2.90
C VAL A 17 11.65 8.20 -2.42
N SER A 18 12.34 8.79 -1.44
CA SER A 18 11.99 10.13 -0.90
C SER A 18 12.13 11.26 -1.92
N ALA A 19 12.89 11.08 -2.99
CA ALA A 19 12.99 12.06 -4.08
C ALA A 19 11.80 12.00 -5.05
N GLN A 20 11.01 10.90 -5.06
CA GLN A 20 9.94 10.66 -6.00
C GLN A 20 8.62 10.27 -5.34
N VAL A 21 8.62 9.88 -4.07
CA VAL A 21 7.43 9.44 -3.35
C VAL A 21 6.84 10.59 -2.55
N ASN A 22 5.55 10.82 -2.72
CA ASN A 22 4.83 11.87 -2.02
C ASN A 22 4.39 11.42 -0.62
N ASN A 23 4.11 10.12 -0.46
CA ASN A 23 3.61 9.57 0.78
C ASN A 23 4.31 8.24 1.07
N ALA A 24 4.55 7.97 2.33
CA ALA A 24 5.12 6.69 2.76
C ALA A 24 4.54 6.27 4.11
N GLY A 25 4.45 4.98 4.34
CA GLY A 25 3.87 4.49 5.58
C GLY A 25 4.05 2.99 5.78
N LEU A 26 3.26 2.50 6.73
CA LEU A 26 3.21 1.09 7.08
C LEU A 26 1.78 0.57 6.91
N ARG A 27 1.66 -0.66 6.44
CA ARG A 27 0.40 -1.36 6.30
C ARG A 27 0.42 -2.64 7.14
N PHE A 28 -0.68 -2.87 7.85
CA PHE A 28 -0.86 -4.03 8.71
C PHE A 28 -1.97 -4.91 8.13
N ASN A 29 -1.63 -6.13 7.77
CA ASN A 29 -2.55 -7.09 7.13
C ASN A 29 -2.41 -8.51 7.70
N GLY A 30 -2.06 -8.62 8.97
CA GLY A 30 -1.60 -9.86 9.59
C GLY A 30 -0.08 -9.99 9.59
N GLY A 31 0.60 -9.09 8.91
CA GLY A 31 2.03 -8.86 8.89
C GLY A 31 2.27 -7.37 8.74
N ILE A 32 3.48 -6.99 8.40
CA ILE A 32 3.85 -5.58 8.19
C ILE A 32 4.36 -5.41 6.77
N GLU A 33 3.84 -4.40 6.08
CA GLU A 33 4.32 -3.97 4.77
C GLU A 33 4.77 -2.51 4.84
N VAL A 34 5.82 -2.18 4.10
CA VAL A 34 6.20 -0.80 3.84
C VAL A 34 5.47 -0.32 2.60
N VAL A 35 4.88 0.86 2.68
CA VAL A 35 4.06 1.44 1.61
C VAL A 35 4.68 2.74 1.16
N GLY A 36 4.78 2.92 -0.16
CA GLY A 36 5.15 4.18 -0.79
C GLY A 36 4.13 4.56 -1.85
N GLN A 37 3.80 5.83 -1.95
CA GLN A 37 2.84 6.35 -2.92
C GLN A 37 3.44 7.50 -3.71
N TYR A 38 3.28 7.45 -5.00
CA TYR A 38 3.72 8.49 -5.92
C TYR A 38 2.52 9.04 -6.69
N ASP A 39 2.23 10.33 -6.51
CA ASP A 39 1.11 10.98 -7.15
C ASP A 39 1.46 11.29 -8.61
N LEU A 40 0.69 10.74 -9.55
CA LEU A 40 0.81 11.02 -10.99
C LEU A 40 0.02 12.26 -11.37
N SER A 41 -1.13 12.46 -10.72
CA SER A 41 -2.01 13.61 -10.93
C SER A 41 -2.82 13.85 -9.66
N LYS A 42 -3.78 14.77 -9.68
CA LYS A 42 -4.67 15.02 -8.55
C LYS A 42 -5.61 13.85 -8.26
N THR A 43 -5.82 12.97 -9.25
CA THR A 43 -6.78 11.86 -9.14
C THR A 43 -6.16 10.48 -9.22
N ASN A 44 -4.88 10.36 -9.62
CA ASN A 44 -4.25 9.06 -9.85
C ASN A 44 -2.90 9.00 -9.15
N TYR A 45 -2.60 7.85 -8.58
CA TYR A 45 -1.29 7.61 -7.97
C TYR A 45 -0.90 6.13 -8.06
N ILE A 46 0.39 5.89 -8.01
CA ILE A 46 0.96 4.53 -7.94
C ILE A 46 1.34 4.25 -6.48
N GLU A 47 0.99 3.07 -6.02
CA GLU A 47 1.36 2.57 -4.69
C GLU A 47 2.25 1.36 -4.84
N GLY A 48 3.39 1.39 -4.15
CA GLY A 48 4.26 0.23 -3.99
C GLY A 48 4.18 -0.29 -2.57
N ARG A 49 4.14 -1.60 -2.41
CA ARG A 49 4.14 -2.27 -1.11
C ARG A 49 5.25 -3.31 -1.06
N LEU A 50 5.99 -3.32 0.03
CA LEU A 50 7.02 -4.32 0.31
C LEU A 50 6.65 -5.05 1.59
N GLY A 51 6.29 -6.32 1.47
CA GLY A 51 5.99 -7.19 2.60
C GLY A 51 7.18 -8.08 2.94
N LEU A 52 7.44 -8.27 4.22
CA LEU A 52 8.62 -8.99 4.72
C LEU A 52 8.24 -10.19 5.59
N GLY A 53 6.95 -10.45 5.80
CA GLY A 53 6.48 -11.60 6.58
C GLY A 53 6.35 -12.87 5.73
N GLY A 54 7.02 -13.95 6.11
CA GLY A 54 6.95 -15.23 5.41
C GLY A 54 7.62 -15.25 4.03
N GLY A 55 8.55 -14.32 3.79
CA GLY A 55 9.22 -14.11 2.51
C GLY A 55 9.13 -12.66 2.08
N ILE A 56 9.60 -12.34 0.88
CA ILE A 56 9.55 -10.99 0.32
C ILE A 56 8.41 -10.94 -0.68
N ASN A 57 7.51 -9.97 -0.51
CA ASN A 57 6.41 -9.70 -1.44
C ASN A 57 6.52 -8.28 -1.94
N LEU A 58 6.43 -8.11 -3.26
CA LEU A 58 6.36 -6.81 -3.90
C LEU A 58 4.99 -6.66 -4.55
N THR A 59 4.32 -5.54 -4.31
CA THR A 59 3.02 -5.23 -4.88
C THR A 59 3.06 -3.84 -5.48
N GLY A 60 2.56 -3.71 -6.70
CA GLY A 60 2.36 -2.43 -7.36
C GLY A 60 0.88 -2.25 -7.68
N ILE A 61 0.33 -1.09 -7.33
CA ILE A 61 -1.09 -0.79 -7.53
C ILE A 61 -1.22 0.57 -8.18
N TYR A 62 -2.01 0.63 -9.25
CA TYR A 62 -2.43 1.88 -9.86
C TYR A 62 -3.79 2.27 -9.27
N ASN A 63 -3.88 3.43 -8.65
CA ASN A 63 -5.05 3.87 -7.90
C ASN A 63 -5.68 5.10 -8.54
N TRP A 64 -7.01 5.15 -8.44
CA TRP A 64 -7.82 6.33 -8.76
C TRP A 64 -8.46 6.86 -7.49
N HIS A 65 -8.29 8.16 -7.27
CA HIS A 65 -9.04 8.86 -6.25
C HIS A 65 -10.45 9.14 -6.78
N LEU A 66 -11.46 8.53 -6.16
CA LEU A 66 -12.82 8.58 -6.68
C LEU A 66 -13.68 9.66 -6.03
N LYS A 67 -13.59 9.83 -4.71
CA LYS A 67 -14.46 10.76 -4.00
C LYS A 67 -13.90 11.16 -2.64
N ASP A 68 -14.20 12.42 -2.25
CA ASP A 68 -14.01 12.93 -0.90
C ASP A 68 -15.35 13.06 -0.19
N PHE A 69 -15.36 12.77 1.11
CA PHE A 69 -16.56 12.89 1.94
C PHE A 69 -16.31 13.87 3.08
N ASN A 70 -17.29 14.74 3.35
CA ASN A 70 -17.24 15.71 4.44
C ASN A 70 -18.03 15.22 5.65
N TRP A 71 -17.70 14.01 6.14
CA TRP A 71 -18.40 13.43 7.29
C TRP A 71 -17.96 14.03 8.61
N THR A 72 -16.68 14.37 8.74
CA THR A 72 -16.09 14.95 9.96
C THR A 72 -15.11 16.07 9.59
N PRO A 73 -15.60 17.18 8.99
CA PRO A 73 -14.71 18.21 8.42
C PRO A 73 -13.84 18.94 9.46
N GLN A 74 -14.25 18.95 10.73
CA GLN A 74 -13.46 19.57 11.80
C GLN A 74 -12.23 18.74 12.20
N TYR A 75 -12.23 17.43 11.92
CA TYR A 75 -11.12 16.52 12.27
C TYR A 75 -10.25 16.14 11.09
N GLY A 76 -10.82 16.09 9.90
CA GLY A 76 -10.12 15.71 8.70
C GLY A 76 -11.06 15.38 7.54
N LYS A 77 -10.50 14.78 6.52
CA LYS A 77 -11.18 14.50 5.25
C LYS A 77 -11.22 12.99 5.01
N TRP A 78 -12.41 12.48 4.74
CA TRP A 78 -12.59 11.09 4.30
C TRP A 78 -12.46 11.00 2.79
N PHE A 79 -11.89 9.92 2.31
CA PHE A 79 -11.74 9.70 0.87
C PHE A 79 -11.91 8.23 0.52
N PHE A 80 -12.31 7.99 -0.73
CA PHE A 80 -12.47 6.66 -1.30
C PHE A 80 -11.61 6.55 -2.57
N ASP A 81 -10.78 5.53 -2.61
CA ASP A 81 -9.93 5.22 -3.75
C ASP A 81 -10.17 3.79 -4.21
N ALA A 82 -9.95 3.55 -5.49
CA ALA A 82 -9.97 2.21 -6.06
C ALA A 82 -8.75 2.01 -6.95
N GLY A 83 -8.30 0.78 -7.07
CA GLY A 83 -7.12 0.49 -7.85
C GLY A 83 -7.05 -0.93 -8.36
N VAL A 84 -6.12 -1.15 -9.26
CA VAL A 84 -5.76 -2.47 -9.80
C VAL A 84 -4.25 -2.63 -9.77
N GLY A 85 -3.79 -3.84 -9.55
CA GLY A 85 -2.36 -4.06 -9.46
C GLY A 85 -1.96 -5.52 -9.59
N ALA A 86 -0.69 -5.75 -9.35
CA ALA A 86 -0.09 -7.07 -9.38
C ALA A 86 0.88 -7.22 -8.21
N SER A 87 1.08 -8.45 -7.80
CA SER A 87 1.95 -8.80 -6.69
C SER A 87 2.84 -9.99 -7.07
N VAL A 88 4.09 -9.94 -6.64
CA VAL A 88 5.04 -11.04 -6.79
C VAL A 88 5.56 -11.41 -5.40
N GLY A 89 5.44 -12.68 -5.06
CA GLY A 89 6.01 -13.24 -3.83
C GLY A 89 7.28 -14.03 -4.16
N PHE A 90 8.40 -13.64 -3.56
CA PHE A 90 9.68 -14.32 -3.71
C PHE A 90 9.82 -15.40 -2.63
N THR A 91 8.94 -16.36 -2.70
CA THR A 91 8.96 -17.57 -1.89
C THR A 91 9.26 -18.76 -2.79
N GLN A 92 9.32 -19.96 -2.24
CA GLN A 92 9.48 -21.17 -3.06
C GLN A 92 8.20 -21.99 -2.99
N PRO A 93 7.45 -22.12 -4.11
CA PRO A 93 7.67 -21.49 -5.43
C PRO A 93 7.29 -20.01 -5.46
N THR A 94 7.83 -19.27 -6.44
CA THR A 94 7.47 -17.87 -6.68
C THR A 94 5.98 -17.75 -7.00
N SER A 95 5.31 -16.82 -6.33
CA SER A 95 3.88 -16.56 -6.56
C SER A 95 3.67 -15.28 -7.35
N ILE A 96 2.69 -15.30 -8.24
CA ILE A 96 2.27 -14.16 -9.04
C ILE A 96 0.76 -14.01 -8.87
N SER A 97 0.33 -12.79 -8.59
CA SER A 97 -1.08 -12.48 -8.37
C SER A 97 -1.45 -11.17 -9.04
N VAL A 98 -2.71 -11.05 -9.44
CA VAL A 98 -3.34 -9.78 -9.79
C VAL A 98 -4.38 -9.45 -8.72
N LEU A 99 -4.57 -8.16 -8.46
CA LEU A 99 -5.46 -7.73 -7.40
C LEU A 99 -6.19 -6.44 -7.75
N GLY A 100 -7.37 -6.30 -7.17
CA GLY A 100 -8.06 -5.02 -7.07
C GLY A 100 -7.87 -4.44 -5.68
N SER A 101 -8.15 -3.17 -5.53
CA SER A 101 -8.07 -2.49 -4.24
C SER A 101 -9.22 -1.51 -4.10
N ALA A 102 -9.92 -1.58 -2.98
CA ALA A 102 -10.89 -0.58 -2.57
C ALA A 102 -10.43 -0.03 -1.22
N LYS A 103 -10.29 1.28 -1.12
CA LYS A 103 -9.73 1.96 0.04
C LYS A 103 -10.69 3.00 0.56
N LEU A 104 -10.90 2.99 1.88
CA LEU A 104 -11.53 4.08 2.59
C LEU A 104 -10.48 4.69 3.51
N GLY A 105 -10.16 5.97 3.32
CA GLY A 105 -9.13 6.63 4.08
C GLY A 105 -9.63 7.85 4.82
N PHE A 106 -8.90 8.22 5.87
CA PHE A 106 -9.12 9.43 6.63
C PHE A 106 -7.81 10.21 6.74
N LYS A 107 -7.79 11.42 6.19
CA LYS A 107 -6.65 12.31 6.26
C LYS A 107 -6.88 13.34 7.37
N PHE A 108 -5.98 13.33 8.37
CA PHE A 108 -6.08 14.27 9.51
C PHE A 108 -5.83 15.71 9.06
N LYS A 109 -6.64 16.63 9.56
CA LYS A 109 -6.48 18.05 9.31
C LYS A 109 -5.30 18.67 10.06
N SER A 110 -5.02 18.15 11.25
CA SER A 110 -3.99 18.69 12.16
C SER A 110 -2.61 18.07 11.97
N ALA A 111 -2.51 17.00 11.16
CA ALA A 111 -1.26 16.28 10.96
C ALA A 111 -1.16 15.77 9.52
N PRO A 112 0.05 15.66 8.94
CA PRO A 112 0.25 15.13 7.59
C PRO A 112 0.21 13.59 7.58
N VAL A 113 -0.85 13.01 8.13
CA VAL A 113 -1.01 11.57 8.30
C VAL A 113 -2.41 11.15 7.85
N SER A 114 -2.49 10.01 7.18
CA SER A 114 -3.75 9.36 6.84
C SER A 114 -3.79 7.94 7.40
N VAL A 115 -4.99 7.50 7.78
CA VAL A 115 -5.30 6.11 8.09
C VAL A 115 -6.18 5.57 6.97
N ILE A 116 -5.79 4.44 6.39
CA ILE A 116 -6.45 3.87 5.22
C ILE A 116 -6.82 2.42 5.52
N TRP A 117 -8.11 2.10 5.37
CA TRP A 117 -8.62 0.73 5.39
C TRP A 117 -8.76 0.27 3.95
N ASP A 118 -8.28 -0.93 3.65
CA ASP A 118 -8.38 -1.48 2.30
C ASP A 118 -8.91 -2.90 2.29
N VAL A 119 -9.59 -3.24 1.20
CA VAL A 119 -10.01 -4.59 0.85
C VAL A 119 -9.48 -4.87 -0.55
N CYS A 120 -8.80 -6.00 -0.71
CA CYS A 120 -8.17 -6.37 -1.98
C CYS A 120 -8.68 -7.76 -2.39
N PRO A 121 -9.57 -7.85 -3.38
CA PRO A 121 -9.80 -9.12 -4.06
C PRO A 121 -8.55 -9.51 -4.84
N ILE A 122 -8.12 -10.76 -4.69
CA ILE A 122 -6.85 -11.25 -5.22
C ILE A 122 -7.10 -12.49 -6.06
N ILE A 123 -6.50 -12.55 -7.24
CA ILE A 123 -6.46 -13.74 -8.08
C ILE A 123 -5.02 -14.20 -8.18
N ASN A 124 -4.71 -15.36 -7.62
CA ASN A 124 -3.40 -15.97 -7.73
C ASN A 124 -3.30 -16.73 -9.07
N LEU A 125 -2.27 -16.42 -9.85
CA LEU A 125 -2.05 -17.02 -11.16
C LEU A 125 -1.01 -18.15 -11.08
N SER A 126 -0.07 -18.09 -10.18
CA SER A 126 1.02 -19.05 -10.00
C SER A 126 1.36 -19.15 -8.50
N PRO A 127 1.70 -20.31 -7.98
CA PRO A 127 1.86 -21.60 -8.64
C PRO A 127 0.55 -22.31 -8.97
N ALA A 128 -0.57 -21.90 -8.40
CA ALA A 128 -1.89 -22.45 -8.66
C ALA A 128 -2.91 -21.34 -8.83
N PHE A 129 -3.87 -21.54 -9.73
CA PHE A 129 -4.95 -20.57 -9.94
C PHE A 129 -5.99 -20.69 -8.82
N ASN A 130 -6.14 -19.63 -8.04
CA ASN A 130 -7.19 -19.52 -7.03
C ASN A 130 -7.51 -18.05 -6.77
N SER A 131 -8.59 -17.81 -6.04
CA SER A 131 -9.01 -16.46 -5.70
C SER A 131 -9.21 -16.33 -4.19
N GLY A 132 -9.13 -15.09 -3.69
CA GLY A 132 -9.33 -14.79 -2.29
C GLY A 132 -9.49 -13.31 -2.05
N PHE A 133 -9.58 -12.94 -0.78
CA PHE A 133 -9.64 -11.55 -0.35
C PHE A 133 -8.53 -11.28 0.65
N GLY A 134 -7.88 -10.13 0.49
CA GLY A 134 -6.99 -9.58 1.50
C GLY A 134 -7.55 -8.26 1.99
N GLY A 135 -6.99 -7.77 3.08
CA GLY A 135 -7.36 -6.47 3.62
C GLY A 135 -6.35 -6.03 4.65
N GLY A 136 -6.34 -4.74 4.95
CA GLY A 136 -5.41 -4.21 5.91
C GLY A 136 -5.70 -2.78 6.29
N VAL A 137 -4.90 -2.28 7.21
CA VAL A 137 -4.91 -0.89 7.66
C VAL A 137 -3.55 -0.30 7.45
N SER A 138 -3.50 0.86 6.81
CA SER A 138 -2.26 1.59 6.56
C SER A 138 -2.24 2.89 7.35
N ILE A 139 -1.07 3.25 7.83
CA ILE A 139 -0.79 4.58 8.36
C ILE A 139 0.23 5.21 7.43
N VAL A 140 -0.14 6.30 6.79
CA VAL A 140 0.64 6.93 5.72
C VAL A 140 0.96 8.38 6.10
N TYR A 141 2.24 8.73 5.99
CA TYR A 141 2.72 10.09 6.19
C TYR A 141 2.84 10.80 4.84
N HIS A 142 2.34 12.02 4.78
CA HIS A 142 2.38 12.89 3.59
C HIS A 142 3.55 13.87 3.69
N PHE A 143 4.47 13.75 2.79
CA PHE A 143 5.63 14.65 2.71
C PHE A 143 5.32 16.01 2.12
#